data_c2b3eb7fdaf169ec52fd1b0eb0016e47
#
_entry.id   c2b3eb7fdaf169ec52fd1b0eb0016e47
#
_cell.length_a   1.000
_cell.length_b   1.000
_cell.length_c   1.000
_cell.angle_alpha   90.00
_cell.angle_beta   90.00
_cell.angle_gamma   90.00
#
_symmetry.space_group_name_H-M   'P 1'
#
loop_
_entity.id
_entity.type
_entity.pdbx_description
1 polymer ?
#
loop_
_entity_poly.entity_id
_entity_poly.type
_entity_poly.pdbx_seq_one_letter_code
_entity_poly.pdbx_strand_id
1 'polypeptide(L)'
;MFAGVAPTKLSDLLTLITPSLAKTANWRACFEKMVAREKLDLGKAWQQCDDSDLMEGLYLKIESEEQTINRLKWVRQDFVQAILDAGQHHSEQPFIPNQLAQNAELYSPQLTVNWNNRCLIESK
;
A
#
# COMPACT_ATOMS: atom_id res chain seq x y z
N MET A 1 3.03 -0.27 -10.49
CA MET A 1 1.95 -1.09 -11.08
C MET A 1 2.62 -2.11 -11.99
N PHE A 2 2.38 -3.41 -11.78
CA PHE A 2 2.86 -4.45 -12.67
C PHE A 2 1.76 -4.75 -13.68
N ALA A 3 2.09 -4.72 -14.96
CA ALA A 3 1.24 -5.21 -16.02
C ALA A 3 1.87 -6.50 -16.56
N GLY A 4 1.10 -7.58 -16.65
CA GLY A 4 1.60 -8.87 -17.13
C GLY A 4 0.59 -9.98 -16.89
N VAL A 5 0.99 -11.21 -17.24
CA VAL A 5 0.17 -12.39 -16.96
C VAL A 5 0.17 -12.63 -15.45
N ALA A 6 -1.02 -12.67 -14.85
CA ALA A 6 -1.14 -12.97 -13.43
C ALA A 6 -0.60 -14.39 -13.13
N PRO A 7 0.13 -14.57 -12.02
CA PRO A 7 0.54 -15.89 -11.60
C PRO A 7 -0.69 -16.76 -11.35
N THR A 8 -0.62 -18.01 -11.77
CA THR A 8 -1.73 -18.97 -11.62
C THR A 8 -1.77 -19.63 -10.25
N LYS A 9 -0.67 -19.54 -9.50
CA LYS A 9 -0.55 -20.10 -8.15
C LYS A 9 -0.48 -18.98 -7.12
N LEU A 10 -1.17 -19.16 -6.00
CA LEU A 10 -1.13 -18.22 -4.88
C LEU A 10 0.30 -18.01 -4.36
N SER A 11 1.11 -19.05 -4.29
CA SER A 11 2.52 -18.95 -3.87
C SER A 11 3.30 -17.95 -4.71
N ASP A 12 3.11 -17.97 -6.01
CA ASP A 12 3.82 -17.07 -6.92
C ASP A 12 3.29 -15.63 -6.81
N LEU A 13 1.97 -15.49 -6.56
CA LEU A 13 1.37 -14.19 -6.28
C LEU A 13 1.95 -13.56 -5.00
N LEU A 14 2.16 -14.37 -3.96
CA LEU A 14 2.69 -13.90 -2.68
C LEU A 14 4.14 -13.41 -2.79
N THR A 15 4.91 -13.85 -3.78
CA THR A 15 6.26 -13.33 -4.02
C THR A 15 6.27 -11.86 -4.46
N LEU A 16 5.13 -11.32 -4.88
CA LEU A 16 4.97 -9.92 -5.25
C LEU A 16 4.80 -8.99 -4.03
N ILE A 17 4.64 -9.56 -2.84
CA ILE A 17 4.61 -8.78 -1.61
C ILE A 17 6.01 -8.30 -1.28
N THR A 18 6.21 -7.02 -1.42
CA THR A 18 7.49 -6.33 -1.20
C THR A 18 7.32 -5.24 -0.14
N PRO A 19 8.41 -4.63 0.32
CA PRO A 19 8.32 -3.45 1.16
C PRO A 19 7.45 -2.37 0.53
N SER A 20 6.64 -1.71 1.34
CA SER A 20 5.74 -0.65 0.90
C SER A 20 6.53 0.57 0.43
N LEU A 21 6.24 1.06 -0.76
CA LEU A 21 6.83 2.30 -1.28
C LEU A 21 6.39 3.55 -0.49
N ALA A 22 5.28 3.45 0.25
CA ALA A 22 4.80 4.52 1.10
C ALA A 22 5.53 4.60 2.44
N LYS A 23 6.21 3.52 2.84
CA LYS A 23 6.99 3.44 4.08
C LYS A 23 8.48 3.62 3.76
N THR A 24 8.99 4.84 3.93
CA THR A 24 10.41 5.15 3.76
C THR A 24 11.26 4.53 4.90
N ALA A 25 12.59 4.50 4.75
CA ALA A 25 13.48 3.89 5.76
C ALA A 25 13.31 4.46 7.19
N ASN A 26 12.85 5.69 7.31
CA ASN A 26 12.65 6.38 8.59
C ASN A 26 11.16 6.59 8.95
N TRP A 27 10.25 5.84 8.35
CA TRP A 27 8.81 6.06 8.53
C TRP A 27 8.36 5.92 10.00
N ARG A 28 8.97 5.00 10.77
CA ARG A 28 8.64 4.83 12.18
C ARG A 28 8.94 6.08 13.00
N ALA A 29 10.12 6.66 12.80
CA ALA A 29 10.49 7.91 13.47
C ALA A 29 9.57 9.08 13.04
N CYS A 30 9.19 9.12 11.77
CA CYS A 30 8.23 10.09 11.27
C CYS A 30 6.84 9.90 11.91
N PHE A 31 6.38 8.64 12.02
CA PHE A 31 5.13 8.31 12.68
C PHE A 31 5.11 8.77 14.14
N GLU A 32 6.13 8.42 14.93
CA GLU A 32 6.24 8.82 16.34
C GLU A 32 6.27 10.35 16.50
N LYS A 33 6.99 11.03 15.62
CA LYS A 33 7.02 12.50 15.60
C LYS A 33 5.63 13.10 15.34
N MET A 34 4.87 12.50 14.42
CA MET A 34 3.50 12.97 14.14
C MET A 34 2.54 12.67 15.29
N VAL A 35 2.63 11.48 15.91
CA VAL A 35 1.85 11.13 17.09
C VAL A 35 2.10 12.13 18.22
N ALA A 36 3.36 12.48 18.47
CA ALA A 36 3.73 13.49 19.47
C ALA A 36 3.20 14.88 19.12
N ARG A 37 3.28 15.26 17.85
CA ARG A 37 2.74 16.54 17.35
C ARG A 37 1.23 16.66 17.56
N GLU A 38 0.50 15.60 17.26
CA GLU A 38 -0.95 15.55 17.44
C GLU A 38 -1.36 15.27 18.90
N LYS A 39 -0.38 15.17 19.82
CA LYS A 39 -0.59 14.92 21.26
C LYS A 39 -1.38 13.64 21.55
N LEU A 40 -1.16 12.61 20.75
CA LEU A 40 -1.78 11.30 20.90
C LEU A 40 -0.92 10.38 21.77
N ASP A 41 -1.57 9.36 22.36
CA ASP A 41 -0.87 8.31 23.09
C ASP A 41 -0.10 7.40 22.14
N LEU A 42 1.22 7.32 22.31
CA LEU A 42 2.10 6.57 21.42
C LEU A 42 1.82 5.06 21.48
N GLY A 43 1.55 4.52 22.64
CA GLY A 43 1.28 3.09 22.80
C GLY A 43 0.02 2.68 22.07
N LYS A 44 -1.05 3.46 22.22
CA LYS A 44 -2.32 3.24 21.48
C LYS A 44 -2.14 3.43 19.98
N ALA A 45 -1.38 4.44 19.57
CA ALA A 45 -1.12 4.68 18.16
C ALA A 45 -0.41 3.50 17.50
N TRP A 46 0.58 2.90 18.16
CA TRP A 46 1.24 1.69 17.67
C TRP A 46 0.34 0.45 17.64
N GLN A 47 -0.53 0.29 18.63
CA GLN A 47 -1.52 -0.81 18.62
C GLN A 47 -2.51 -0.71 17.45
N GLN A 48 -2.74 0.48 16.94
CA GLN A 48 -3.66 0.75 15.84
C GLN A 48 -2.97 0.87 14.48
N CYS A 49 -1.65 0.71 14.42
CA CYS A 49 -0.85 0.84 13.23
C CYS A 49 -0.28 -0.51 12.79
N ASP A 50 -0.24 -0.74 11.47
CA ASP A 50 0.55 -1.84 10.92
C ASP A 50 2.03 -1.46 10.97
N ASP A 51 2.79 -2.09 11.85
CA ASP A 51 4.21 -1.84 12.06
C ASP A 51 5.14 -2.58 11.09
N SER A 52 4.57 -3.39 10.20
CA SER A 52 5.31 -4.08 9.15
C SER A 52 5.85 -3.10 8.10
N ASP A 53 7.01 -3.39 7.54
CA ASP A 53 7.53 -2.66 6.38
C ASP A 53 6.87 -3.08 5.07
N LEU A 54 6.15 -4.20 5.06
CA LEU A 54 5.55 -4.76 3.87
C LEU A 54 4.29 -3.99 3.44
N MET A 55 3.98 -4.06 2.16
CA MET A 55 2.69 -3.59 1.67
C MET A 55 1.53 -4.38 2.28
N GLU A 56 0.37 -3.77 2.40
CA GLU A 56 -0.82 -4.38 3.01
C GLU A 56 -1.33 -5.59 2.25
N GLY A 57 -1.15 -5.59 0.95
CA GLY A 57 -1.65 -6.65 0.08
C GLY A 57 -1.53 -6.30 -1.40
N LEU A 58 -2.29 -7.02 -2.19
CA LEU A 58 -2.30 -6.89 -3.64
C LEU A 58 -3.71 -6.57 -4.14
N TYR A 59 -3.80 -5.67 -5.08
CA TYR A 59 -5.00 -5.41 -5.84
C TYR A 59 -4.77 -5.83 -7.28
N LEU A 60 -5.54 -6.80 -7.74
CA LEU A 60 -5.43 -7.37 -9.06
C LEU A 60 -6.62 -6.95 -9.90
N LYS A 61 -6.33 -6.50 -11.10
CA LYS A 61 -7.33 -6.28 -12.13
C LYS A 61 -7.11 -7.28 -13.27
N ILE A 62 -8.17 -7.91 -13.69
CA ILE A 62 -8.21 -8.74 -14.89
C ILE A 62 -8.88 -7.91 -15.96
N GLU A 63 -8.13 -7.55 -16.97
CA GLU A 63 -8.56 -6.61 -18.00
C GLU A 63 -8.48 -7.27 -19.39
N SER A 64 -9.48 -7.01 -20.22
CA SER A 64 -9.40 -7.18 -21.67
C SER A 64 -8.96 -5.85 -22.30
N GLU A 65 -8.83 -5.81 -23.62
CA GLU A 65 -8.49 -4.57 -24.33
C GLU A 65 -9.53 -3.46 -24.12
N GLU A 66 -10.78 -3.82 -23.86
CA GLU A 66 -11.90 -2.88 -23.80
C GLU A 66 -12.38 -2.59 -22.38
N GLN A 67 -12.22 -3.53 -21.45
CA GLN A 67 -12.82 -3.38 -20.12
C GLN A 67 -12.13 -4.21 -19.03
N THR A 68 -12.34 -3.79 -17.77
CA THR A 68 -11.98 -4.60 -16.61
C THR A 68 -13.03 -5.71 -16.43
N ILE A 69 -12.57 -6.97 -16.56
CA ILE A 69 -13.40 -8.17 -16.44
C ILE A 69 -13.65 -8.50 -14.97
N ASN A 70 -12.59 -8.41 -14.12
CA ASN A 70 -12.69 -8.76 -12.72
C ASN A 70 -11.69 -7.96 -11.88
N ARG A 71 -11.95 -7.90 -10.58
CA ARG A 71 -11.11 -7.25 -9.59
C ARG A 71 -11.02 -8.14 -8.37
N LEU A 72 -9.78 -8.40 -7.92
CA LEU A 72 -9.49 -9.21 -6.77
C LEU A 72 -8.62 -8.41 -5.80
N LYS A 73 -8.85 -8.61 -4.52
CA LYS A 73 -8.01 -8.05 -3.46
C LYS A 73 -7.51 -9.18 -2.57
N TRP A 74 -6.22 -9.21 -2.35
CA TRP A 74 -5.61 -10.05 -1.34
C TRP A 74 -4.94 -9.16 -0.30
N VAL A 75 -5.16 -9.46 0.99
CA VAL A 75 -4.63 -8.70 2.11
C VAL A 75 -3.85 -9.64 3.01
N ARG A 76 -2.68 -9.20 3.49
CA ARG A 76 -1.88 -9.98 4.44
C ARG A 76 -2.70 -10.32 5.70
N GLN A 77 -2.55 -11.54 6.17
CA GLN A 77 -3.32 -12.01 7.33
C GLN A 77 -2.95 -11.26 8.61
N ASP A 78 -1.68 -10.97 8.83
CA ASP A 78 -1.19 -10.18 9.97
C ASP A 78 -1.70 -8.73 9.95
N PHE A 79 -1.83 -8.13 8.77
CA PHE A 79 -2.46 -6.82 8.61
C PHE A 79 -3.95 -6.85 8.99
N VAL A 80 -4.68 -7.88 8.57
CA VAL A 80 -6.09 -8.07 8.94
C VAL A 80 -6.21 -8.27 10.45
N GLN A 81 -5.31 -9.06 11.04
CA GLN A 81 -5.30 -9.30 12.48
C GLN A 81 -5.04 -8.01 13.27
N ALA A 82 -4.09 -7.18 12.83
CA ALA A 82 -3.82 -5.88 13.45
C ALA A 82 -5.04 -4.95 13.45
N ILE A 83 -5.83 -4.96 12.36
CA ILE A 83 -7.09 -4.22 12.30
C ILE A 83 -8.11 -4.76 13.31
N LEU A 84 -8.23 -6.08 13.42
CA LEU A 84 -9.17 -6.72 14.35
C LEU A 84 -8.77 -6.47 15.81
N ASP A 85 -7.48 -6.55 16.11
CA ASP A 85 -6.93 -6.34 17.47
C ASP A 85 -7.06 -4.87 17.91
N ALA A 86 -7.07 -3.94 16.96
CA ALA A 86 -7.32 -2.52 17.26
C ALA A 86 -8.71 -2.26 17.88
N GLY A 87 -9.65 -3.20 17.72
CA GLY A 87 -10.95 -3.21 18.43
C GLY A 87 -11.89 -2.04 18.12
N GLN A 88 -11.47 -1.13 17.26
CA GLN A 88 -12.23 0.07 16.91
C GLN A 88 -12.42 0.18 15.41
N HIS A 89 -13.58 0.68 15.00
CA HIS A 89 -13.80 1.00 13.60
C HIS A 89 -12.83 2.11 13.17
N HIS A 90 -12.30 2.03 11.94
CA HIS A 90 -11.33 3.00 11.41
C HIS A 90 -11.80 4.46 11.50
N SER A 91 -13.11 4.73 11.47
CA SER A 91 -13.69 6.07 11.64
C SER A 91 -13.57 6.63 13.06
N GLU A 92 -13.29 5.78 14.05
CA GLU A 92 -13.12 6.18 15.46
C GLU A 92 -11.65 6.35 15.83
N GLN A 93 -10.75 5.96 14.94
CA GLN A 93 -9.32 6.12 15.15
C GLN A 93 -8.90 7.58 14.95
N PRO A 94 -7.96 8.08 15.76
CA PRO A 94 -7.43 9.41 15.55
C PRO A 94 -6.72 9.51 14.21
N PHE A 95 -6.96 10.59 13.49
CA PHE A 95 -6.28 10.84 12.22
C PHE A 95 -4.83 11.25 12.47
N ILE A 96 -3.90 10.46 11.96
CA ILE A 96 -2.47 10.78 11.95
C ILE A 96 -2.09 11.19 10.53
N PRO A 97 -1.78 12.47 10.28
CA PRO A 97 -1.49 12.94 8.93
C PRO A 97 -0.23 12.30 8.34
N ASN A 98 -0.31 11.90 7.07
CA ASN A 98 0.88 11.52 6.33
C ASN A 98 1.78 12.73 6.09
N GLN A 99 3.08 12.49 6.11
CA GLN A 99 4.06 13.50 5.73
C GLN A 99 4.53 13.27 4.29
N LEU A 100 4.72 14.38 3.57
CA LEU A 100 5.38 14.32 2.27
C LEU A 100 6.88 14.05 2.46
N ALA A 101 7.44 13.24 1.59
CA ALA A 101 8.89 13.10 1.51
C ALA A 101 9.53 14.46 1.20
N GLN A 102 10.74 14.65 1.69
CA GLN A 102 11.50 15.87 1.41
C GLN A 102 11.68 16.01 -0.11
N ASN A 103 11.36 17.16 -0.66
CA ASN A 103 11.35 17.46 -2.10
C ASN A 103 10.26 16.72 -2.92
N ALA A 104 9.22 16.21 -2.29
CA ALA A 104 8.07 15.69 -3.03
C ALA A 104 7.30 16.83 -3.70
N GLU A 105 7.20 16.77 -5.01
CA GLU A 105 6.38 17.69 -5.80
C GLU A 105 5.03 17.04 -6.11
N LEU A 106 3.96 17.57 -5.55
CA LEU A 106 2.61 17.03 -5.72
C LEU A 106 2.00 17.34 -7.09
N TYR A 107 2.44 18.41 -7.72
CA TYR A 107 1.80 18.96 -8.91
C TYR A 107 2.63 18.82 -10.19
N SER A 108 3.88 18.39 -10.05
CA SER A 108 4.71 18.07 -11.23
C SER A 108 4.44 16.65 -11.66
N PRO A 109 4.04 16.40 -12.91
CA PRO A 109 3.87 15.05 -13.42
C PRO A 109 5.25 14.37 -13.49
N GLN A 110 5.60 13.59 -12.46
CA GLN A 110 6.87 12.85 -12.41
C GLN A 110 6.89 11.65 -13.34
N LEU A 111 5.76 11.30 -13.94
CA LEU A 111 5.62 10.18 -14.86
C LEU A 111 4.84 10.62 -16.08
N THR A 112 5.52 10.84 -17.17
CA THR A 112 4.93 10.69 -18.47
C THR A 112 4.58 9.21 -18.64
N VAL A 113 3.33 8.85 -18.40
CA VAL A 113 2.85 7.50 -18.71
C VAL A 113 2.85 7.38 -20.22
N ASN A 114 3.84 6.68 -20.75
CA ASN A 114 3.86 6.35 -22.18
C ASN A 114 2.81 5.25 -22.41
N TRP A 115 1.62 5.67 -22.78
CA TRP A 115 0.49 4.78 -23.04
C TRP A 115 0.75 3.81 -24.20
N ASN A 116 1.71 4.15 -25.09
CA ASN A 116 2.09 3.31 -26.21
C ASN A 116 2.90 2.07 -25.78
N ASN A 117 3.52 2.07 -24.61
CA ASN A 117 4.24 0.91 -24.07
C ASN A 117 3.35 -0.05 -23.27
N ARG A 118 2.05 0.17 -23.19
CA ARG A 118 1.11 -0.76 -22.53
C ARG A 118 0.95 -2.08 -23.27
N CYS A 119 1.31 -2.14 -24.53
CA CYS A 119 1.06 -3.29 -25.40
C CYS A 119 2.28 -4.19 -25.66
N LEU A 120 3.40 -3.96 -25.01
CA LEU A 120 4.62 -4.74 -25.28
C LEU A 120 5.00 -5.64 -24.09
N ILE A 121 4.05 -6.43 -23.61
CA ILE A 121 4.39 -7.73 -23.05
C ILE A 121 3.83 -8.74 -24.03
N GLU A 122 4.54 -8.93 -25.11
CA GLU A 122 4.32 -10.05 -25.98
C GLU A 122 4.43 -11.34 -25.19
N SER A 123 3.35 -12.11 -25.24
CA SER A 123 3.33 -13.51 -24.90
C SER A 123 4.44 -14.24 -25.66
N LYS A 124 5.44 -14.67 -24.96
CA LYS A 124 6.27 -15.78 -25.40
C LYS A 124 5.92 -17.03 -24.63
#